data_2f065c47e49e3adcc5d12c56580e5455
#
_entry.id   2f065c47e49e3adcc5d12c56580e5455
#
_cell.length_a   1.000
_cell.length_b   1.000
_cell.length_c   1.000
_cell.angle_alpha   90.00
_cell.angle_beta   90.00
_cell.angle_gamma   90.00
#
_symmetry.space_group_name_H-M   'P 1'
#
loop_
_entity.id
_entity.type
_entity.pdbx_description
1 polymer ?
#
loop_
_entity_poly.entity_id
_entity_poly.type
_entity_poly.pdbx_seq_one_letter_code
_entity_poly.pdbx_strand_id
1 'polypeptide(L)'
;MKKLFSIMLGRCFALAFLLFFSGKSFAENDNYTRAADTFKAIEKLYGVEDVPLFRETYPFDNHLKVSYLSNQEQAEQQKLYSYLWPFSGSLSAVTALLEVKPKSDFRKVLTKTVRPGLEMYLDTRRTPTAYASYINTAPVSDRFYDDNIWIGLDFTDLYLLTGKKEYLSQAKMVWRFIESGTDDKLGYGIYWCEQKKNGKNTCSNAPGSVYASKLFLATGDSSYLQAGIRLYEWTKENLQDPADGLYFDNKSLNGEIGRAKFAYNSGQMMQSAVLLYRITGEKKYLQEAQRLAAACYNRFFSHDSQSGRKYKVLNRGDIWFTAIMFRGFVELYGIDHNSLYIDAFRENLDFAWTEMREKNGLFNDDWSGKTKNDSKWLLTQFAMVEMYARLAAIDKENNR
;
A
#
# COMPACT_ATOMS: atom_id res chain seq x y z
N MET A 1 -5.49 41.12 -79.95
CA MET A 1 -5.44 42.56 -79.70
C MET A 1 -5.12 42.76 -78.22
N LYS A 2 -3.91 43.20 -77.88
CA LYS A 2 -3.57 44.46 -77.18
C LYS A 2 -4.32 44.60 -75.86
N LYS A 3 -3.77 44.78 -74.65
CA LYS A 3 -2.59 45.52 -74.17
C LYS A 3 -2.54 45.15 -72.62
N LEU A 4 -1.44 44.82 -72.04
CA LEU A 4 -0.43 45.68 -71.38
C LEU A 4 -0.88 46.49 -70.16
N PHE A 5 -0.02 46.36 -69.14
CA PHE A 5 0.28 47.25 -67.98
C PHE A 5 -0.51 46.93 -66.70
N SER A 6 0.03 46.92 -65.51
CA SER A 6 1.29 47.49 -64.98
C SER A 6 1.53 46.91 -63.61
N ILE A 7 2.78 46.81 -63.24
CA ILE A 7 3.44 46.60 -62.01
C ILE A 7 2.85 47.47 -60.86
N MET A 8 2.59 46.86 -59.67
CA MET A 8 2.80 47.54 -58.40
C MET A 8 3.22 46.55 -57.31
N LEU A 9 4.46 46.75 -56.82
CA LEU A 9 5.01 46.10 -55.66
C LEU A 9 4.17 46.43 -54.43
N GLY A 10 3.64 45.41 -53.76
CA GLY A 10 3.11 45.51 -52.42
C GLY A 10 3.85 44.53 -51.51
N ARG A 11 4.77 45.02 -50.70
CA ARG A 11 5.45 44.27 -49.64
C ARG A 11 4.39 43.84 -48.62
N CYS A 12 3.99 42.61 -48.62
CA CYS A 12 3.31 42.02 -47.47
C CYS A 12 4.37 41.46 -46.50
N PHE A 13 4.54 42.17 -45.39
CA PHE A 13 5.19 41.66 -44.20
C PHE A 13 4.41 40.44 -43.67
N ALA A 14 4.93 39.25 -43.90
CA ALA A 14 4.47 38.06 -43.19
C ALA A 14 4.97 38.14 -41.75
N LEU A 15 4.12 38.58 -40.82
CA LEU A 15 4.33 38.40 -39.37
C LEU A 15 4.22 36.90 -39.08
N ALA A 16 5.36 36.23 -38.99
CA ALA A 16 5.43 34.90 -38.42
C ALA A 16 5.16 35.04 -36.90
N PHE A 17 3.92 34.75 -36.50
CA PHE A 17 3.59 34.49 -35.10
C PHE A 17 4.27 33.17 -34.69
N LEU A 18 5.49 33.26 -34.17
CA LEU A 18 6.10 32.19 -33.40
C LEU A 18 5.27 32.03 -32.10
N LEU A 19 4.29 31.15 -32.17
CA LEU A 19 3.70 30.55 -30.98
C LEU A 19 4.82 29.75 -30.30
N PHE A 20 5.49 30.37 -29.36
CA PHE A 20 6.22 29.67 -28.33
C PHE A 20 5.19 28.87 -27.53
N PHE A 21 4.90 27.66 -27.96
CA PHE A 21 4.46 26.64 -27.05
C PHE A 21 5.61 26.45 -26.07
N SER A 22 5.51 27.10 -24.92
CA SER A 22 6.27 26.68 -23.76
C SER A 22 5.81 25.27 -23.43
N GLY A 23 6.43 24.29 -24.06
CA GLY A 23 6.38 22.92 -23.64
C GLY A 23 6.93 22.91 -22.22
N LYS A 24 6.06 23.03 -21.22
CA LYS A 24 6.41 22.59 -19.88
C LYS A 24 6.89 21.17 -20.05
N SER A 25 8.15 20.94 -19.79
CA SER A 25 8.76 19.64 -19.74
C SER A 25 7.91 18.79 -18.76
N PHE A 26 7.06 17.92 -19.30
CA PHE A 26 6.30 16.92 -18.53
C PHE A 26 7.20 15.86 -17.90
N ALA A 27 8.54 15.98 -18.03
CA ALA A 27 9.49 14.98 -17.57
C ALA A 27 9.81 15.04 -16.07
N GLU A 28 9.53 16.15 -15.37
CA GLU A 28 9.96 16.33 -13.98
C GLU A 28 8.88 15.99 -12.93
N ASN A 29 7.65 15.67 -13.33
CA ASN A 29 6.50 15.49 -12.44
C ASN A 29 5.71 14.19 -12.65
N ASP A 30 6.27 13.20 -13.31
CA ASP A 30 5.65 11.88 -13.45
C ASP A 30 5.67 11.13 -12.12
N ASN A 31 4.51 10.68 -11.66
CA ASN A 31 4.35 9.94 -10.41
C ASN A 31 5.22 8.67 -10.36
N TYR A 32 5.49 8.03 -11.50
CA TYR A 32 6.44 6.92 -11.56
C TYR A 32 7.87 7.36 -11.22
N THR A 33 8.31 8.51 -11.73
CA THR A 33 9.63 9.06 -11.42
C THR A 33 9.74 9.42 -9.95
N ARG A 34 8.70 10.03 -9.36
CA ARG A 34 8.64 10.31 -7.92
C ARG A 34 8.77 9.03 -7.08
N ALA A 35 8.05 7.98 -7.44
CA ALA A 35 8.15 6.67 -6.80
C ALA A 35 9.56 6.09 -6.93
N ALA A 36 10.13 6.08 -8.13
CA ALA A 36 11.44 5.52 -8.42
C ALA A 36 12.57 6.26 -7.68
N ASP A 37 12.52 7.59 -7.64
CA ASP A 37 13.53 8.41 -6.96
C ASP A 37 13.45 8.28 -5.44
N THR A 38 12.24 8.14 -4.89
CA THR A 38 12.05 7.85 -3.47
C THR A 38 12.63 6.48 -3.12
N PHE A 39 12.36 5.45 -3.95
CA PHE A 39 12.94 4.11 -3.72
C PHE A 39 14.48 4.13 -3.74
N LYS A 40 15.09 4.83 -4.70
CA LYS A 40 16.56 5.00 -4.74
C LYS A 40 17.11 5.71 -3.50
N ALA A 41 16.39 6.71 -2.98
CA ALA A 41 16.78 7.37 -1.74
C ALA A 41 16.73 6.40 -0.55
N ILE A 42 15.73 5.52 -0.50
CA ILE A 42 15.63 4.46 0.51
C ILE A 42 16.82 3.49 0.39
N GLU A 43 17.12 2.96 -0.79
CA GLU A 43 18.26 2.06 -0.99
C GLU A 43 19.57 2.70 -0.49
N LYS A 44 19.77 3.98 -0.81
CA LYS A 44 20.99 4.71 -0.42
C LYS A 44 21.10 4.94 1.09
N LEU A 45 19.99 5.24 1.78
CA LEU A 45 20.02 5.75 3.15
C LEU A 45 19.71 4.69 4.21
N TYR A 46 18.93 3.66 3.85
CA TYR A 46 18.57 2.56 4.75
C TYR A 46 19.28 1.26 4.40
N GLY A 47 19.80 1.11 3.19
CA GLY A 47 20.50 -0.10 2.74
C GLY A 47 21.67 -0.45 3.64
N VAL A 48 21.89 -1.74 3.85
CA VAL A 48 23.02 -2.27 4.60
C VAL A 48 24.05 -2.84 3.62
N GLU A 49 25.31 -2.49 3.80
CA GLU A 49 26.41 -2.98 2.95
C GLU A 49 26.50 -4.50 3.03
N ASP A 50 26.71 -5.16 1.89
CA ASP A 50 26.86 -6.60 1.72
C ASP A 50 25.69 -7.49 2.18
N VAL A 51 24.57 -6.89 2.62
CA VAL A 51 23.39 -7.63 3.08
C VAL A 51 22.14 -7.06 2.41
N PRO A 52 21.24 -7.87 1.84
CA PRO A 52 20.03 -7.39 1.16
C PRO A 52 18.92 -6.97 2.15
N LEU A 53 19.28 -6.20 3.16
CA LEU A 53 18.40 -5.72 4.22
C LEU A 53 18.46 -4.20 4.36
N PHE A 54 17.48 -3.66 5.08
CA PHE A 54 17.38 -2.24 5.39
C PHE A 54 17.46 -1.99 6.89
N ARG A 55 17.86 -0.77 7.27
CA ARG A 55 17.71 -0.26 8.64
C ARG A 55 16.25 0.11 8.92
N GLU A 56 15.87 0.13 10.19
CA GLU A 56 14.51 0.48 10.61
C GLU A 56 14.20 1.97 10.41
N THR A 57 15.19 2.83 10.72
CA THR A 57 15.06 4.29 10.67
C THR A 57 16.24 4.96 9.99
N TYR A 58 16.01 6.19 9.55
CA TYR A 58 17.08 7.11 9.14
C TYR A 58 16.94 8.46 9.86
N PRO A 59 17.99 8.96 10.54
CA PRO A 59 19.26 8.28 10.80
C PRO A 59 19.07 6.94 11.52
N PHE A 60 20.05 6.03 11.37
CA PHE A 60 19.98 4.73 12.01
C PHE A 60 20.09 4.85 13.54
N ASP A 61 19.13 4.26 14.24
CA ASP A 61 19.10 4.15 15.70
C ASP A 61 18.98 2.67 16.11
N ASN A 62 20.07 2.11 16.64
CA ASN A 62 20.09 0.72 17.12
C ASN A 62 19.46 0.53 18.48
N HIS A 63 19.08 1.61 19.17
CA HIS A 63 18.35 1.61 20.46
C HIS A 63 16.85 1.86 20.29
N LEU A 64 16.38 1.96 19.05
CA LEU A 64 14.96 2.19 18.76
C LEU A 64 14.09 1.13 19.44
N LYS A 65 13.15 1.60 20.25
CA LYS A 65 12.06 0.78 20.82
C LYS A 65 10.85 0.88 19.92
N VAL A 66 10.33 -0.28 19.53
CA VAL A 66 9.12 -0.35 18.69
C VAL A 66 7.91 -0.78 19.52
N SER A 67 6.72 -0.29 19.16
CA SER A 67 5.47 -0.54 19.90
C SER A 67 4.55 -1.57 19.23
N TYR A 68 4.89 -2.04 18.05
CA TYR A 68 4.03 -2.89 17.23
C TYR A 68 4.32 -4.40 17.34
N LEU A 69 5.23 -4.81 18.23
CA LEU A 69 5.48 -6.22 18.52
C LEU A 69 4.62 -6.71 19.67
N SER A 70 4.35 -8.02 19.67
CA SER A 70 3.59 -8.65 20.76
C SER A 70 4.44 -8.95 22.00
N ASN A 71 5.77 -9.09 21.83
CA ASN A 71 6.74 -9.37 22.88
C ASN A 71 7.59 -8.12 23.17
N GLN A 72 7.43 -7.55 24.37
CA GLN A 72 8.15 -6.36 24.83
C GLN A 72 9.67 -6.58 24.93
N GLU A 73 10.12 -7.76 25.36
CA GLU A 73 11.55 -8.07 25.43
C GLU A 73 12.20 -8.04 24.05
N GLN A 74 11.50 -8.50 23.02
CA GLN A 74 11.99 -8.38 21.63
C GLN A 74 12.00 -6.91 21.14
N ALA A 75 10.99 -6.14 21.54
CA ALA A 75 10.87 -4.72 21.16
C ALA A 75 12.01 -3.85 21.75
N GLU A 76 12.58 -4.26 22.89
CA GLU A 76 13.63 -3.52 23.60
C GLU A 76 15.06 -3.94 23.21
N GLN A 77 15.24 -5.05 22.47
CA GLN A 77 16.54 -5.49 22.03
C GLN A 77 17.11 -4.57 20.93
N GLN A 78 18.42 -4.34 20.97
CA GLN A 78 19.12 -3.66 19.87
C GLN A 78 18.99 -4.44 18.57
N LYS A 79 18.65 -3.75 17.48
CA LYS A 79 18.44 -4.35 16.16
C LYS A 79 19.35 -3.68 15.13
N LEU A 80 19.97 -4.49 14.32
CA LEU A 80 20.81 -4.03 13.19
C LEU A 80 19.97 -3.82 11.93
N TYR A 81 18.86 -4.51 11.79
CA TYR A 81 17.99 -4.52 10.62
C TYR A 81 16.56 -4.18 11.01
N SER A 82 15.79 -3.76 10.03
CA SER A 82 14.35 -3.56 10.22
C SER A 82 13.64 -4.85 10.61
N TYR A 83 12.52 -4.72 11.28
CA TYR A 83 11.60 -5.83 11.44
C TYR A 83 10.92 -6.18 10.11
N LEU A 84 10.24 -7.34 10.07
CA LEU A 84 9.56 -7.86 8.89
C LEU A 84 8.54 -6.88 8.31
N TRP A 85 7.69 -6.30 9.17
CA TRP A 85 6.64 -5.40 8.69
C TRP A 85 7.20 -4.21 7.91
N PRO A 86 8.13 -3.40 8.42
CA PRO A 86 8.74 -2.35 7.62
C PRO A 86 9.50 -2.87 6.40
N PHE A 87 10.18 -4.01 6.50
CA PHE A 87 10.88 -4.61 5.36
C PHE A 87 9.90 -5.01 4.25
N SER A 88 8.73 -5.58 4.60
CA SER A 88 7.73 -6.05 3.63
C SER A 88 7.19 -4.92 2.75
N GLY A 89 7.21 -3.67 3.25
CA GLY A 89 6.90 -2.50 2.45
C GLY A 89 7.75 -2.37 1.18
N SER A 90 8.97 -2.92 1.17
CA SER A 90 9.82 -2.98 -0.02
C SER A 90 9.23 -3.85 -1.13
N LEU A 91 8.61 -4.98 -0.76
CA LEU A 91 7.94 -5.87 -1.71
C LEU A 91 6.71 -5.19 -2.31
N SER A 92 5.87 -4.54 -1.48
CA SER A 92 4.71 -3.77 -1.93
C SER A 92 5.11 -2.64 -2.88
N ALA A 93 6.13 -1.86 -2.51
CA ALA A 93 6.64 -0.76 -3.32
C ALA A 93 7.17 -1.21 -4.68
N VAL A 94 7.99 -2.28 -4.70
CA VAL A 94 8.54 -2.83 -5.96
C VAL A 94 7.44 -3.45 -6.81
N THR A 95 6.47 -4.15 -6.22
CA THR A 95 5.32 -4.72 -6.94
C THR A 95 4.53 -3.61 -7.64
N ALA A 96 4.19 -2.54 -6.94
CA ALA A 96 3.48 -1.39 -7.51
C ALA A 96 4.29 -0.71 -8.64
N LEU A 97 5.61 -0.54 -8.50
CA LEU A 97 6.47 -0.01 -9.55
C LEU A 97 6.49 -0.91 -10.81
N LEU A 98 6.48 -2.23 -10.61
CA LEU A 98 6.46 -3.20 -11.71
C LEU A 98 5.10 -3.28 -12.40
N GLU A 99 3.99 -3.01 -11.71
CA GLU A 99 2.67 -2.85 -12.34
C GLU A 99 2.68 -1.73 -13.39
N VAL A 100 3.34 -0.61 -13.10
CA VAL A 100 3.48 0.51 -14.05
C VAL A 100 4.43 0.18 -15.19
N LYS A 101 5.64 -0.30 -14.87
CA LYS A 101 6.70 -0.62 -15.84
C LYS A 101 7.29 -2.01 -15.61
N PRO A 102 6.65 -3.10 -16.11
CA PRO A 102 7.06 -4.48 -15.84
C PRO A 102 8.49 -4.84 -16.29
N LYS A 103 9.06 -4.09 -17.24
CA LYS A 103 10.42 -4.31 -17.77
C LYS A 103 11.47 -3.36 -17.18
N SER A 104 11.16 -2.60 -16.12
CA SER A 104 12.10 -1.68 -15.48
C SER A 104 13.20 -2.39 -14.68
N ASP A 105 14.21 -1.62 -14.25
CA ASP A 105 15.30 -2.12 -13.40
C ASP A 105 14.83 -2.61 -12.02
N PHE A 106 13.61 -2.26 -11.60
CA PHE A 106 13.00 -2.80 -10.37
C PHE A 106 12.83 -4.33 -10.39
N ARG A 107 12.88 -4.98 -11.56
CA ARG A 107 13.02 -6.44 -11.63
C ARG A 107 14.33 -6.95 -11.02
N LYS A 108 15.43 -6.19 -11.18
CA LYS A 108 16.71 -6.53 -10.55
C LYS A 108 16.64 -6.27 -9.06
N VAL A 109 16.04 -5.14 -8.64
CA VAL A 109 15.82 -4.84 -7.22
C VAL A 109 15.01 -5.96 -6.55
N LEU A 110 13.89 -6.39 -7.16
CA LEU A 110 13.09 -7.50 -6.67
C LEU A 110 13.91 -8.78 -6.49
N THR A 111 14.75 -9.14 -7.49
CA THR A 111 15.45 -10.44 -7.51
C THR A 111 16.79 -10.43 -6.77
N LYS A 112 17.42 -9.28 -6.57
CA LYS A 112 18.74 -9.17 -5.96
C LYS A 112 18.74 -8.61 -4.54
N THR A 113 17.71 -7.85 -4.19
CA THR A 113 17.60 -7.19 -2.87
C THR A 113 16.36 -7.64 -2.12
N VAL A 114 15.16 -7.39 -2.65
CA VAL A 114 13.91 -7.56 -1.89
C VAL A 114 13.62 -9.03 -1.58
N ARG A 115 13.66 -9.93 -2.58
CA ARG A 115 13.42 -11.36 -2.34
C ARG A 115 14.49 -12.01 -1.47
N PRO A 116 15.81 -11.86 -1.76
CA PRO A 116 16.83 -12.41 -0.88
C PRO A 116 16.77 -11.88 0.55
N GLY A 117 16.45 -10.59 0.72
CA GLY A 117 16.26 -10.01 2.05
C GLY A 117 15.04 -10.61 2.76
N LEU A 118 13.91 -10.79 2.06
CA LEU A 118 12.73 -11.41 2.63
C LEU A 118 12.98 -12.88 3.06
N GLU A 119 13.75 -13.66 2.30
CA GLU A 119 14.14 -15.03 2.69
C GLU A 119 14.87 -15.07 4.04
N MET A 120 15.56 -13.99 4.44
CA MET A 120 16.19 -13.92 5.76
C MET A 120 15.22 -13.86 6.93
N TYR A 121 13.93 -13.56 6.68
CA TYR A 121 12.88 -13.62 7.69
C TYR A 121 12.08 -14.93 7.65
N LEU A 122 12.36 -15.81 6.68
CA LEU A 122 11.62 -17.06 6.54
C LEU A 122 11.96 -18.02 7.68
N ASP A 123 10.97 -18.35 8.51
CA ASP A 123 11.10 -19.31 9.60
C ASP A 123 10.63 -20.69 9.16
N THR A 124 11.59 -21.57 8.93
CA THR A 124 11.38 -22.99 8.61
C THR A 124 11.48 -23.89 9.84
N ARG A 125 11.79 -23.33 11.02
CA ARG A 125 11.92 -24.07 12.29
C ARG A 125 10.56 -24.48 12.85
N ARG A 126 9.49 -23.81 12.44
CA ARG A 126 8.10 -24.05 12.87
C ARG A 126 7.21 -24.41 11.69
N THR A 127 6.15 -25.18 11.96
CA THR A 127 5.15 -25.59 10.96
C THR A 127 3.81 -24.92 11.27
N PRO A 128 3.13 -24.35 10.27
CA PRO A 128 3.54 -24.16 8.88
C PRO A 128 4.73 -23.19 8.74
N THR A 129 5.51 -23.32 7.67
CA THR A 129 6.53 -22.32 7.31
C THR A 129 5.92 -20.95 7.10
N ALA A 130 6.49 -19.91 7.66
CA ALA A 130 6.02 -18.53 7.57
C ALA A 130 7.16 -17.53 7.79
N TYR A 131 6.91 -16.27 7.53
CA TYR A 131 7.86 -15.20 7.84
C TYR A 131 7.71 -14.76 9.31
N ALA A 132 8.84 -14.68 10.02
CA ALA A 132 8.90 -14.23 11.41
C ALA A 132 9.23 -12.75 11.49
N SER A 133 8.89 -12.10 12.61
CA SER A 133 9.04 -10.66 12.79
C SER A 133 10.49 -10.15 12.69
N TYR A 134 11.48 -11.05 12.87
CA TYR A 134 12.89 -10.72 12.71
C TYR A 134 13.66 -11.84 12.00
N ILE A 135 14.90 -11.56 11.58
CA ILE A 135 15.71 -12.45 10.75
C ILE A 135 15.92 -13.83 11.38
N ASN A 136 15.98 -14.86 10.55
CA ASN A 136 16.07 -16.27 10.96
C ASN A 136 17.42 -16.70 11.57
N THR A 137 18.46 -15.87 11.45
CA THR A 137 19.74 -16.07 12.13
C THR A 137 19.76 -15.55 13.57
N ALA A 138 18.74 -14.78 13.95
CA ALA A 138 18.51 -14.34 15.33
C ALA A 138 17.70 -15.38 16.14
N PRO A 139 17.54 -15.20 17.45
CA PRO A 139 16.59 -15.99 18.25
C PRO A 139 15.19 -16.01 17.64
N VAL A 140 14.43 -17.08 17.92
CA VAL A 140 13.06 -17.23 17.41
C VAL A 140 12.21 -16.04 17.81
N SER A 141 11.58 -15.39 16.84
CA SER A 141 10.71 -14.25 17.04
C SER A 141 9.25 -14.58 16.73
N ASP A 142 8.32 -13.68 17.09
CA ASP A 142 6.90 -13.83 16.83
C ASP A 142 6.59 -13.91 15.34
N ARG A 143 5.48 -14.59 15.00
CA ARG A 143 4.93 -14.62 13.63
C ARG A 143 3.55 -13.99 13.65
N PHE A 144 3.41 -12.90 12.89
CA PHE A 144 2.15 -12.19 12.78
C PHE A 144 1.42 -12.62 11.51
N TYR A 145 0.12 -12.86 11.64
CA TYR A 145 -0.70 -13.27 10.50
C TYR A 145 -0.86 -12.14 9.49
N ASP A 146 -1.09 -10.91 9.94
CA ASP A 146 -1.20 -9.74 9.07
C ASP A 146 0.09 -9.42 8.32
N ASP A 147 1.27 -9.45 8.97
CA ASP A 147 2.56 -9.28 8.29
C ASP A 147 2.72 -10.27 7.12
N ASN A 148 2.35 -11.52 7.36
CA ASN A 148 2.40 -12.56 6.34
C ASN A 148 1.35 -12.36 5.24
N ILE A 149 0.16 -11.86 5.57
CA ILE A 149 -0.88 -11.53 4.58
C ILE A 149 -0.38 -10.50 3.58
N TRP A 150 0.30 -9.43 4.02
CA TRP A 150 0.84 -8.41 3.12
C TRP A 150 1.82 -9.02 2.12
N ILE A 151 2.71 -9.88 2.59
CA ILE A 151 3.68 -10.61 1.74
C ILE A 151 2.96 -11.54 0.74
N GLY A 152 1.95 -12.27 1.22
CA GLY A 152 1.17 -13.17 0.38
C GLY A 152 0.37 -12.45 -0.70
N LEU A 153 -0.19 -11.27 -0.38
CA LEU A 153 -0.85 -10.38 -1.33
C LEU A 153 0.10 -9.96 -2.46
N ASP A 154 1.28 -9.46 -2.11
CA ASP A 154 2.25 -8.99 -3.09
C ASP A 154 2.79 -10.13 -3.96
N PHE A 155 3.00 -11.33 -3.42
CA PHE A 155 3.35 -12.50 -4.23
C PHE A 155 2.22 -12.91 -5.17
N THR A 156 0.97 -12.78 -4.76
CA THR A 156 -0.17 -13.07 -5.63
C THR A 156 -0.26 -12.05 -6.76
N ASP A 157 -0.05 -10.76 -6.46
CA ASP A 157 -0.02 -9.69 -7.47
C ASP A 157 1.14 -9.88 -8.46
N LEU A 158 2.33 -10.24 -7.98
CA LEU A 158 3.47 -10.60 -8.84
C LEU A 158 3.18 -11.80 -9.74
N TYR A 159 2.43 -12.80 -9.24
CA TYR A 159 1.99 -13.91 -10.09
C TYR A 159 1.01 -13.45 -11.16
N LEU A 160 -0.01 -12.69 -10.79
CA LEU A 160 -1.00 -12.15 -11.73
C LEU A 160 -0.34 -11.25 -12.80
N LEU A 161 0.68 -10.49 -12.41
CA LEU A 161 1.43 -9.62 -13.31
C LEU A 161 2.36 -10.39 -14.27
N THR A 162 2.98 -11.48 -13.79
CA THR A 162 4.12 -12.12 -14.51
C THR A 162 3.85 -13.53 -15.00
N GLY A 163 2.84 -14.21 -14.48
CA GLY A 163 2.57 -15.62 -14.72
C GLY A 163 3.60 -16.61 -14.13
N LYS A 164 4.59 -16.13 -13.36
CA LYS A 164 5.66 -16.96 -12.81
C LYS A 164 5.20 -17.79 -11.62
N LYS A 165 5.16 -19.11 -11.79
CA LYS A 165 4.68 -20.09 -10.80
C LYS A 165 5.39 -20.01 -9.45
N GLU A 166 6.64 -19.52 -9.41
CA GLU A 166 7.37 -19.35 -8.16
C GLU A 166 6.66 -18.40 -7.19
N TYR A 167 6.07 -17.30 -7.68
CA TYR A 167 5.31 -16.35 -6.85
C TYR A 167 4.01 -16.97 -6.32
N LEU A 168 3.28 -17.71 -7.15
CA LEU A 168 2.10 -18.43 -6.69
C LEU A 168 2.43 -19.50 -5.64
N SER A 169 3.59 -20.17 -5.79
CA SER A 169 4.05 -21.14 -4.80
C SER A 169 4.32 -20.47 -3.43
N GLN A 170 4.97 -19.30 -3.43
CA GLN A 170 5.19 -18.52 -2.22
C GLN A 170 3.86 -18.03 -1.60
N ALA A 171 2.96 -17.50 -2.42
CA ALA A 171 1.63 -17.11 -1.96
C ALA A 171 0.88 -18.28 -1.32
N LYS A 172 0.86 -19.45 -1.94
CA LYS A 172 0.22 -20.64 -1.36
C LYS A 172 0.91 -21.14 -0.08
N MET A 173 2.22 -20.98 0.05
CA MET A 173 2.96 -21.32 1.27
C MET A 173 2.50 -20.40 2.41
N VAL A 174 2.44 -19.10 2.16
CA VAL A 174 1.94 -18.12 3.15
C VAL A 174 0.48 -18.40 3.52
N TRP A 175 -0.38 -18.70 2.54
CA TRP A 175 -1.79 -18.99 2.81
C TRP A 175 -1.99 -20.16 3.79
N ARG A 176 -1.18 -21.23 3.70
CA ARG A 176 -1.24 -22.33 4.67
C ARG A 176 -0.96 -21.86 6.11
N PHE A 177 -0.07 -20.89 6.28
CA PHE A 177 0.12 -20.28 7.60
C PHE A 177 -1.11 -19.47 8.02
N ILE A 178 -1.70 -18.69 7.12
CA ILE A 178 -2.90 -17.88 7.43
C ILE A 178 -4.05 -18.77 7.88
N GLU A 179 -4.30 -19.89 7.19
CA GLU A 179 -5.33 -20.86 7.58
C GLU A 179 -5.12 -21.42 8.99
N SER A 180 -3.87 -21.62 9.41
CA SER A 180 -3.55 -22.08 10.78
C SER A 180 -3.90 -21.07 11.87
N GLY A 181 -4.17 -19.82 11.47
CA GLY A 181 -4.60 -18.74 12.35
C GLY A 181 -6.11 -18.65 12.57
N THR A 182 -6.89 -19.58 12.03
CA THR A 182 -8.34 -19.65 12.21
C THR A 182 -8.73 -20.74 13.20
N ASP A 183 -9.83 -20.55 13.93
CA ASP A 183 -10.50 -21.56 14.74
C ASP A 183 -11.97 -21.17 14.97
N ASP A 184 -12.71 -21.97 15.76
CA ASP A 184 -14.12 -21.74 16.03
C ASP A 184 -14.39 -20.71 17.15
N LYS A 185 -13.36 -20.22 17.85
CA LYS A 185 -13.52 -19.20 18.88
C LYS A 185 -13.89 -17.87 18.22
N LEU A 186 -14.96 -17.25 18.69
CA LEU A 186 -15.56 -16.06 18.08
C LEU A 186 -15.97 -16.25 16.60
N GLY A 187 -16.05 -17.49 16.10
CA GLY A 187 -16.26 -17.80 14.69
C GLY A 187 -14.96 -17.80 13.88
N TYR A 188 -15.05 -17.83 12.56
CA TYR A 188 -13.99 -18.18 11.62
C TYR A 188 -12.78 -17.21 11.59
N GLY A 189 -12.82 -16.02 12.10
CA GLY A 189 -11.77 -14.99 11.94
C GLY A 189 -10.33 -15.44 12.27
N ILE A 190 -9.37 -14.73 11.72
CA ILE A 190 -7.93 -14.94 11.88
C ILE A 190 -7.43 -14.18 13.10
N TYR A 191 -6.56 -14.79 13.90
CA TYR A 191 -5.83 -14.13 14.99
C TYR A 191 -4.81 -13.12 14.43
N TRP A 192 -4.31 -12.24 15.32
CA TRP A 192 -3.26 -11.29 14.97
C TRP A 192 -1.86 -11.92 15.00
N CYS A 193 -1.53 -12.59 16.11
CA CYS A 193 -0.22 -13.17 16.37
C CYS A 193 -0.35 -14.66 16.75
N GLU A 194 0.51 -15.50 16.15
CA GLU A 194 0.51 -16.94 16.41
C GLU A 194 0.80 -17.27 17.89
N GLN A 195 1.72 -16.54 18.50
CA GLN A 195 2.15 -16.74 19.88
C GLN A 195 1.18 -16.12 20.90
N LYS A 196 0.21 -15.30 20.45
CA LYS A 196 -0.69 -14.53 21.31
C LYS A 196 -2.12 -14.54 20.78
N LYS A 197 -2.76 -15.72 20.84
CA LYS A 197 -4.13 -15.95 20.35
C LYS A 197 -5.18 -15.47 21.34
N ASN A 198 -5.21 -14.15 21.64
CA ASN A 198 -6.12 -13.53 22.63
C ASN A 198 -7.24 -12.70 22.00
N GLY A 199 -7.23 -12.50 20.68
CA GLY A 199 -8.25 -11.74 19.94
C GLY A 199 -8.02 -11.79 18.44
N LYS A 200 -9.05 -11.42 17.69
CA LYS A 200 -9.05 -11.39 16.23
C LYS A 200 -9.19 -9.95 15.76
N ASN A 201 -8.28 -9.53 14.85
CA ASN A 201 -8.12 -8.14 14.46
C ASN A 201 -8.61 -7.91 13.02
N THR A 202 -9.13 -6.72 12.75
CA THR A 202 -9.50 -6.30 11.40
C THR A 202 -8.31 -6.34 10.46
N CYS A 203 -7.11 -5.97 10.92
CA CYS A 203 -5.87 -5.98 10.12
C CYS A 203 -5.44 -7.37 9.63
N SER A 204 -5.91 -8.45 10.25
CA SER A 204 -5.70 -9.82 9.74
C SER A 204 -6.86 -10.28 8.85
N ASN A 205 -8.09 -9.94 9.21
CA ASN A 205 -9.30 -10.49 8.61
C ASN A 205 -9.68 -9.78 7.31
N ALA A 206 -9.68 -8.46 7.29
CA ALA A 206 -10.00 -7.68 6.09
C ALA A 206 -8.99 -7.94 4.95
N PRO A 207 -7.65 -7.77 5.15
CA PRO A 207 -6.70 -8.12 4.09
C PRO A 207 -6.62 -9.63 3.85
N GLY A 208 -6.95 -10.49 4.82
CA GLY A 208 -7.11 -11.92 4.62
C GLY A 208 -8.20 -12.25 3.58
N SER A 209 -9.31 -11.52 3.62
CA SER A 209 -10.37 -11.63 2.62
C SER A 209 -9.92 -11.15 1.23
N VAL A 210 -9.19 -10.03 1.16
CA VAL A 210 -8.57 -9.54 -0.10
C VAL A 210 -7.63 -10.59 -0.67
N TYR A 211 -6.77 -11.16 0.18
CA TYR A 211 -5.79 -12.17 -0.20
C TYR A 211 -6.44 -13.44 -0.75
N ALA A 212 -7.43 -13.98 -0.05
CA ALA A 212 -8.19 -15.14 -0.50
C ALA A 212 -8.88 -14.86 -1.86
N SER A 213 -9.51 -13.69 -2.02
CA SER A 213 -10.13 -13.28 -3.29
C SER A 213 -9.13 -13.22 -4.45
N LYS A 214 -7.93 -12.66 -4.21
CA LYS A 214 -6.86 -12.62 -5.22
C LYS A 214 -6.30 -14.01 -5.53
N LEU A 215 -6.16 -14.91 -4.53
CA LEU A 215 -5.80 -16.30 -4.77
C LEU A 215 -6.85 -17.04 -5.61
N PHE A 216 -8.14 -16.77 -5.40
CA PHE A 216 -9.19 -17.30 -6.29
C PHE A 216 -8.99 -16.79 -7.72
N LEU A 217 -8.77 -15.51 -7.93
CA LEU A 217 -8.51 -14.94 -9.27
C LEU A 217 -7.26 -15.56 -9.93
N ALA A 218 -6.24 -15.88 -9.13
CA ALA A 218 -5.00 -16.50 -9.60
C ALA A 218 -5.11 -17.99 -9.92
N THR A 219 -6.06 -18.72 -9.31
CA THR A 219 -6.08 -20.18 -9.36
C THR A 219 -7.39 -20.77 -9.87
N GLY A 220 -8.51 -20.06 -9.75
CA GLY A 220 -9.85 -20.58 -9.98
C GLY A 220 -10.36 -21.54 -8.88
N ASP A 221 -9.59 -21.74 -7.81
CA ASP A 221 -9.98 -22.66 -6.71
C ASP A 221 -11.00 -21.99 -5.79
N SER A 222 -12.22 -22.54 -5.81
CA SER A 222 -13.38 -22.01 -5.07
C SER A 222 -13.20 -22.02 -3.55
N SER A 223 -12.28 -22.81 -3.01
CA SER A 223 -11.99 -22.82 -1.57
C SER A 223 -11.48 -21.47 -1.09
N TYR A 224 -10.65 -20.79 -1.90
CA TYR A 224 -10.20 -19.43 -1.62
C TYR A 224 -11.34 -18.42 -1.64
N LEU A 225 -12.26 -18.49 -2.61
CA LEU A 225 -13.42 -17.60 -2.64
C LEU A 225 -14.30 -17.77 -1.40
N GLN A 226 -14.57 -19.02 -1.00
CA GLN A 226 -15.33 -19.30 0.21
C GLN A 226 -14.64 -18.75 1.47
N ALA A 227 -13.32 -18.91 1.58
CA ALA A 227 -12.54 -18.34 2.67
C ALA A 227 -12.61 -16.79 2.66
N GLY A 228 -12.48 -16.17 1.50
CA GLY A 228 -12.59 -14.72 1.33
C GLY A 228 -13.95 -14.17 1.78
N ILE A 229 -15.04 -14.80 1.34
CA ILE A 229 -16.40 -14.43 1.77
C ILE A 229 -16.57 -14.60 3.29
N ARG A 230 -16.15 -15.74 3.85
CA ARG A 230 -16.25 -15.98 5.30
C ARG A 230 -15.48 -14.96 6.13
N LEU A 231 -14.28 -14.56 5.71
CA LEU A 231 -13.48 -13.55 6.40
C LEU A 231 -14.12 -12.17 6.29
N TYR A 232 -14.67 -11.83 5.13
CA TYR A 232 -15.41 -10.58 4.92
C TYR A 232 -16.62 -10.48 5.84
N GLU A 233 -17.49 -11.49 5.81
CA GLU A 233 -18.71 -11.50 6.62
C GLU A 233 -18.38 -11.54 8.12
N TRP A 234 -17.41 -12.35 8.55
CA TRP A 234 -16.96 -12.35 9.94
C TRP A 234 -16.51 -10.97 10.40
N THR A 235 -15.71 -10.29 9.58
CA THR A 235 -15.20 -8.94 9.93
C THR A 235 -16.33 -7.93 10.00
N LYS A 236 -17.26 -8.01 9.07
CA LYS A 236 -18.45 -7.14 9.04
C LYS A 236 -19.34 -7.35 10.26
N GLU A 237 -19.67 -8.57 10.58
CA GLU A 237 -20.57 -8.91 11.70
C GLU A 237 -19.97 -8.56 13.06
N ASN A 238 -18.66 -8.72 13.23
CA ASN A 238 -18.01 -8.57 14.52
C ASN A 238 -17.37 -7.21 14.78
N LEU A 239 -16.97 -6.49 13.73
CA LEU A 239 -16.10 -5.33 13.87
C LEU A 239 -16.60 -4.08 13.13
N GLN A 240 -17.72 -4.12 12.38
CA GLN A 240 -18.28 -2.93 11.80
C GLN A 240 -19.00 -2.08 12.84
N ASP A 241 -18.69 -0.77 12.90
CA ASP A 241 -19.44 0.17 13.72
C ASP A 241 -20.72 0.60 12.99
N PRO A 242 -21.91 0.30 13.53
CA PRO A 242 -23.18 0.70 12.89
C PRO A 242 -23.39 2.23 12.85
N ALA A 243 -22.65 3.00 13.64
CA ALA A 243 -22.82 4.45 13.71
C ALA A 243 -22.29 5.18 12.46
N ASP A 244 -21.16 4.73 11.93
CA ASP A 244 -20.53 5.35 10.74
C ASP A 244 -20.14 4.33 9.66
N GLY A 245 -20.29 3.04 9.97
CA GLY A 245 -20.00 1.91 9.09
C GLY A 245 -18.51 1.63 8.87
N LEU A 246 -17.61 2.32 9.58
CA LEU A 246 -16.18 2.00 9.61
C LEU A 246 -15.91 0.80 10.51
N TYR A 247 -14.66 0.34 10.52
CA TYR A 247 -14.30 -0.88 11.23
C TYR A 247 -13.46 -0.57 12.47
N PHE A 248 -13.85 -1.18 13.60
CA PHE A 248 -13.08 -1.25 14.83
C PHE A 248 -11.81 -2.10 14.64
N ASP A 249 -10.86 -1.95 15.55
CA ASP A 249 -9.56 -2.62 15.44
C ASP A 249 -9.64 -4.12 15.68
N ASN A 250 -10.22 -4.55 16.80
CA ASN A 250 -10.20 -5.96 17.20
C ASN A 250 -11.37 -6.33 18.12
N LYS A 251 -11.54 -7.66 18.28
CA LYS A 251 -12.40 -8.29 19.26
C LYS A 251 -11.59 -9.32 20.03
N SER A 252 -11.49 -9.15 21.34
CA SER A 252 -10.85 -10.09 22.25
C SER A 252 -11.69 -11.34 22.47
N LEU A 253 -11.08 -12.45 22.93
CA LEU A 253 -11.79 -13.71 23.13
C LEU A 253 -12.90 -13.65 24.20
N ASN A 254 -12.84 -12.66 25.11
CA ASN A 254 -13.93 -12.39 26.07
C ASN A 254 -15.07 -11.53 25.50
N GLY A 255 -14.99 -11.14 24.19
CA GLY A 255 -16.02 -10.37 23.50
C GLY A 255 -15.84 -8.85 23.53
N GLU A 256 -14.83 -8.32 24.22
CA GLU A 256 -14.56 -6.88 24.24
C GLU A 256 -14.08 -6.37 22.88
N ILE A 257 -14.54 -5.18 22.50
CA ILE A 257 -14.21 -4.53 21.23
C ILE A 257 -13.18 -3.43 21.47
N GLY A 258 -12.02 -3.55 20.81
CA GLY A 258 -11.05 -2.47 20.67
C GLY A 258 -11.54 -1.45 19.64
N ARG A 259 -12.06 -0.30 20.11
CA ARG A 259 -12.84 0.65 19.31
C ARG A 259 -12.00 1.63 18.46
N ALA A 260 -10.68 1.49 18.44
CA ALA A 260 -9.84 2.29 17.56
C ALA A 260 -10.25 2.04 16.08
N LYS A 261 -10.17 3.09 15.26
CA LYS A 261 -10.49 3.03 13.83
C LYS A 261 -9.29 3.49 13.03
N PHE A 262 -8.64 2.57 12.38
CA PHE A 262 -7.49 2.84 11.53
C PHE A 262 -7.87 2.82 10.05
N ALA A 263 -7.21 3.68 9.26
CA ALA A 263 -7.54 3.87 7.84
C ALA A 263 -7.43 2.55 7.04
N TYR A 264 -6.40 1.76 7.29
CA TYR A 264 -6.14 0.51 6.59
C TYR A 264 -7.24 -0.54 6.81
N ASN A 265 -7.84 -0.60 8.00
CA ASN A 265 -8.90 -1.54 8.34
C ASN A 265 -10.13 -1.37 7.43
N SER A 266 -10.66 -0.15 7.37
CA SER A 266 -11.82 0.15 6.52
C SER A 266 -11.45 0.17 5.03
N GLY A 267 -10.22 0.59 4.70
CA GLY A 267 -9.70 0.54 3.32
C GLY A 267 -9.61 -0.88 2.78
N GLN A 268 -9.19 -1.85 3.60
CA GLN A 268 -9.13 -3.25 3.18
C GLN A 268 -10.51 -3.91 3.08
N MET A 269 -11.45 -3.53 3.93
CA MET A 269 -12.84 -3.97 3.76
C MET A 269 -13.47 -3.41 2.49
N MET A 270 -13.14 -2.16 2.13
CA MET A 270 -13.53 -1.57 0.84
C MET A 270 -12.93 -2.37 -0.33
N GLN A 271 -11.62 -2.65 -0.30
CA GLN A 271 -10.95 -3.42 -1.35
C GLN A 271 -11.53 -4.83 -1.47
N SER A 272 -11.78 -5.51 -0.33
CA SER A 272 -12.41 -6.81 -0.31
C SER A 272 -13.80 -6.79 -0.94
N ALA A 273 -14.63 -5.80 -0.58
CA ALA A 273 -15.96 -5.66 -1.16
C ALA A 273 -15.91 -5.46 -2.68
N VAL A 274 -14.98 -4.64 -3.21
CA VAL A 274 -14.82 -4.48 -4.67
C VAL A 274 -14.43 -5.78 -5.34
N LEU A 275 -13.47 -6.53 -4.79
CA LEU A 275 -13.05 -7.83 -5.35
C LEU A 275 -14.17 -8.84 -5.32
N LEU A 276 -14.94 -8.95 -4.23
CA LEU A 276 -16.10 -9.81 -4.15
C LEU A 276 -17.17 -9.44 -5.18
N TYR A 277 -17.41 -8.13 -5.39
CA TYR A 277 -18.30 -7.69 -6.48
C TYR A 277 -17.80 -8.13 -7.86
N ARG A 278 -16.51 -7.95 -8.15
CA ARG A 278 -15.92 -8.38 -9.45
C ARG A 278 -16.02 -9.88 -9.69
N ILE A 279 -15.93 -10.68 -8.63
CA ILE A 279 -15.97 -12.14 -8.71
C ILE A 279 -17.41 -12.67 -8.78
N THR A 280 -18.33 -12.14 -7.95
CA THR A 280 -19.68 -12.69 -7.77
C THR A 280 -20.75 -11.95 -8.56
N GLY A 281 -20.53 -10.68 -8.94
CA GLY A 281 -21.54 -9.82 -9.54
C GLY A 281 -22.60 -9.30 -8.56
N GLU A 282 -22.51 -9.63 -7.27
CA GLU A 282 -23.50 -9.24 -6.27
C GLU A 282 -23.39 -7.75 -5.91
N LYS A 283 -24.38 -6.97 -6.30
CA LYS A 283 -24.43 -5.50 -6.12
C LYS A 283 -24.26 -5.03 -4.67
N LYS A 284 -24.64 -5.86 -3.68
CA LYS A 284 -24.46 -5.53 -2.26
C LYS A 284 -23.02 -5.16 -1.90
N TYR A 285 -22.04 -5.84 -2.53
CA TYR A 285 -20.61 -5.59 -2.28
C TYR A 285 -20.16 -4.25 -2.87
N LEU A 286 -20.61 -3.91 -4.10
CA LEU A 286 -20.29 -2.59 -4.69
C LEU A 286 -20.90 -1.45 -3.87
N GLN A 287 -22.16 -1.59 -3.47
CA GLN A 287 -22.84 -0.58 -2.62
C GLN A 287 -22.10 -0.39 -1.29
N GLU A 288 -21.64 -1.48 -0.67
CA GLU A 288 -20.86 -1.41 0.57
C GLU A 288 -19.50 -0.75 0.35
N ALA A 289 -18.79 -1.06 -0.74
CA ALA A 289 -17.53 -0.41 -1.09
C ALA A 289 -17.69 1.11 -1.28
N GLN A 290 -18.72 1.55 -2.00
CA GLN A 290 -19.02 2.97 -2.22
C GLN A 290 -19.39 3.69 -0.91
N ARG A 291 -20.17 3.03 -0.04
CA ARG A 291 -20.49 3.54 1.28
C ARG A 291 -19.24 3.71 2.15
N LEU A 292 -18.37 2.69 2.15
CA LEU A 292 -17.08 2.73 2.87
C LEU A 292 -16.14 3.81 2.33
N ALA A 293 -16.10 4.01 1.01
CA ALA A 293 -15.31 5.07 0.41
C ALA A 293 -15.73 6.45 0.94
N ALA A 294 -17.04 6.73 0.95
CA ALA A 294 -17.55 7.97 1.51
C ALA A 294 -17.26 8.11 3.02
N ALA A 295 -17.42 7.04 3.80
CA ALA A 295 -17.13 7.02 5.23
C ALA A 295 -15.64 7.26 5.52
N CYS A 296 -14.74 6.58 4.79
CA CYS A 296 -13.30 6.78 4.88
C CYS A 296 -12.89 8.22 4.52
N TYR A 297 -13.44 8.77 3.43
CA TYR A 297 -13.17 10.14 3.02
C TYR A 297 -13.63 11.17 4.06
N ASN A 298 -14.77 10.93 4.71
CA ASN A 298 -15.26 11.82 5.76
C ASN A 298 -14.49 11.68 7.08
N ARG A 299 -13.94 10.50 7.38
CA ARG A 299 -13.23 10.23 8.65
C ARG A 299 -11.75 10.58 8.60
N PHE A 300 -11.08 10.24 7.48
CA PHE A 300 -9.62 10.31 7.38
C PHE A 300 -9.12 11.52 6.59
N PHE A 301 -10.01 12.36 6.10
CA PHE A 301 -9.69 13.64 5.48
C PHE A 301 -10.48 14.75 6.17
N SER A 302 -9.87 15.93 6.28
CA SER A 302 -10.50 17.11 6.85
C SER A 302 -10.15 18.37 6.07
N HIS A 303 -11.01 19.39 6.18
CA HIS A 303 -10.69 20.73 5.68
C HIS A 303 -9.68 21.38 6.64
N ASP A 304 -8.53 21.79 6.11
CA ASP A 304 -7.57 22.60 6.85
C ASP A 304 -7.81 24.10 6.51
N SER A 305 -8.65 24.74 7.32
CA SER A 305 -8.99 26.17 7.14
C SER A 305 -7.80 27.11 7.30
N GLN A 306 -6.70 26.64 7.92
CA GLN A 306 -5.50 27.46 8.16
C GLN A 306 -4.48 27.39 7.03
N SER A 307 -4.52 26.32 6.21
CA SER A 307 -3.56 26.12 5.11
C SER A 307 -3.93 26.83 3.81
N GLY A 308 -5.16 27.31 3.69
CA GLY A 308 -5.70 27.88 2.44
C GLY A 308 -5.92 26.86 1.33
N ARG A 309 -5.75 25.55 1.59
CA ARG A 309 -5.99 24.49 0.61
C ARG A 309 -7.48 24.34 0.34
N LYS A 310 -7.84 24.22 -0.93
CA LYS A 310 -9.24 24.07 -1.37
C LYS A 310 -9.73 22.62 -1.32
N TYR A 311 -8.84 21.67 -1.09
CA TYR A 311 -9.14 20.24 -0.99
C TYR A 311 -9.03 19.75 0.46
N LYS A 312 -9.60 18.59 0.74
CA LYS A 312 -9.46 17.95 2.06
C LYS A 312 -8.06 17.35 2.23
N VAL A 313 -7.45 17.63 3.35
CA VAL A 313 -6.12 17.14 3.74
C VAL A 313 -6.28 15.81 4.47
N LEU A 314 -5.39 14.85 4.19
CA LEU A 314 -5.26 13.62 4.95
C LEU A 314 -4.97 13.95 6.43
N ASN A 315 -5.71 13.32 7.33
CA ASN A 315 -5.50 13.49 8.76
C ASN A 315 -4.18 12.87 9.18
N ARG A 316 -3.58 13.40 10.23
CA ARG A 316 -2.36 12.83 10.82
C ARG A 316 -2.62 11.38 11.25
N GLY A 317 -1.68 10.50 10.93
CA GLY A 317 -1.73 9.08 11.22
C GLY A 317 -0.57 8.36 10.55
N ASP A 318 -0.55 7.05 10.68
CA ASP A 318 0.44 6.24 10.00
C ASP A 318 0.26 6.33 8.47
N ILE A 319 1.33 6.73 7.78
CA ILE A 319 1.33 6.88 6.31
C ILE A 319 1.09 5.54 5.62
N TRP A 320 1.59 4.43 6.18
CA TRP A 320 1.35 3.12 5.61
C TRP A 320 -0.14 2.72 5.71
N PHE A 321 -0.81 3.04 6.83
CA PHE A 321 -2.26 2.84 6.94
C PHE A 321 -3.03 3.62 5.87
N THR A 322 -2.53 4.82 5.55
CA THR A 322 -3.07 5.65 4.46
C THR A 322 -2.86 5.01 3.09
N ALA A 323 -1.66 4.46 2.82
CA ALA A 323 -1.35 3.77 1.57
C ALA A 323 -2.21 2.51 1.39
N ILE A 324 -2.44 1.75 2.45
CA ILE A 324 -3.32 0.58 2.41
C ILE A 324 -4.79 0.98 2.19
N MET A 325 -5.26 2.08 2.79
CA MET A 325 -6.58 2.62 2.48
C MET A 325 -6.67 3.04 1.00
N PHE A 326 -5.61 3.61 0.45
CA PHE A 326 -5.56 4.01 -0.95
C PHE A 326 -5.73 2.82 -1.90
N ARG A 327 -5.23 1.62 -1.57
CA ARG A 327 -5.49 0.40 -2.36
C ARG A 327 -6.99 0.18 -2.59
N GLY A 328 -7.81 0.39 -1.56
CA GLY A 328 -9.26 0.25 -1.66
C GLY A 328 -9.89 1.28 -2.60
N PHE A 329 -9.46 2.53 -2.53
CA PHE A 329 -9.94 3.59 -3.44
C PHE A 329 -9.53 3.34 -4.89
N VAL A 330 -8.30 2.87 -5.12
CA VAL A 330 -7.81 2.50 -6.48
C VAL A 330 -8.64 1.35 -7.05
N GLU A 331 -8.91 0.32 -6.25
CA GLU A 331 -9.71 -0.83 -6.68
C GLU A 331 -11.15 -0.41 -7.03
N LEU A 332 -11.76 0.48 -6.21
CA LEU A 332 -13.10 1.01 -6.45
C LEU A 332 -13.16 1.89 -7.70
N TYR A 333 -12.15 2.76 -7.89
CA TYR A 333 -12.05 3.61 -9.08
C TYR A 333 -12.02 2.80 -10.38
N GLY A 334 -11.38 1.63 -10.38
CA GLY A 334 -11.39 0.70 -11.51
C GLY A 334 -12.78 0.12 -11.87
N ILE A 335 -13.80 0.36 -11.03
CA ILE A 335 -15.19 -0.09 -11.26
C ILE A 335 -16.13 1.07 -11.56
N ASP A 336 -16.13 2.13 -10.74
CA ASP A 336 -17.13 3.19 -10.81
C ASP A 336 -16.61 4.49 -11.44
N HIS A 337 -15.31 4.58 -11.69
CA HIS A 337 -14.62 5.73 -12.28
C HIS A 337 -14.90 7.06 -11.55
N ASN A 338 -15.27 7.01 -10.26
CA ASN A 338 -15.45 8.20 -9.43
C ASN A 338 -14.08 8.75 -9.02
N SER A 339 -13.63 9.81 -9.68
CA SER A 339 -12.30 10.40 -9.45
C SER A 339 -12.16 11.15 -8.13
N LEU A 340 -13.26 11.50 -7.44
CA LEU A 340 -13.25 12.33 -6.23
C LEU A 340 -12.16 11.93 -5.23
N TYR A 341 -12.05 10.63 -4.96
CA TYR A 341 -11.13 10.11 -3.95
C TYR A 341 -9.69 10.04 -4.48
N ILE A 342 -9.53 9.68 -5.74
CA ILE A 342 -8.22 9.66 -6.42
C ILE A 342 -7.65 11.07 -6.52
N ASP A 343 -8.49 12.05 -6.88
CA ASP A 343 -8.09 13.47 -6.96
C ASP A 343 -7.69 14.00 -5.58
N ALA A 344 -8.41 13.62 -4.51
CA ALA A 344 -8.04 13.98 -3.15
C ALA A 344 -6.67 13.42 -2.74
N PHE A 345 -6.36 12.16 -3.10
CA PHE A 345 -5.03 11.59 -2.88
C PHE A 345 -3.97 12.29 -3.73
N ARG A 346 -4.25 12.59 -4.99
CA ARG A 346 -3.33 13.29 -5.90
C ARG A 346 -2.92 14.64 -5.33
N GLU A 347 -3.86 15.46 -4.90
CA GLU A 347 -3.61 16.78 -4.30
C GLU A 347 -2.74 16.66 -3.03
N ASN A 348 -3.00 15.68 -2.17
CA ASN A 348 -2.19 15.46 -0.98
C ASN A 348 -0.78 14.94 -1.32
N LEU A 349 -0.63 14.08 -2.32
CA LEU A 349 0.67 13.57 -2.75
C LEU A 349 1.49 14.61 -3.51
N ASP A 350 0.86 15.49 -4.29
CA ASP A 350 1.52 16.64 -4.91
C ASP A 350 2.06 17.60 -3.85
N PHE A 351 1.28 17.89 -2.82
CA PHE A 351 1.73 18.65 -1.66
C PHE A 351 2.87 17.95 -0.92
N ALA A 352 2.77 16.64 -0.69
CA ALA A 352 3.82 15.90 -0.01
C ALA A 352 5.15 15.95 -0.77
N TRP A 353 5.13 15.94 -2.10
CA TRP A 353 6.33 16.04 -2.90
C TRP A 353 7.08 17.35 -2.70
N THR A 354 6.38 18.46 -2.52
CA THR A 354 6.95 19.79 -2.37
C THR A 354 7.25 20.17 -0.92
N GLU A 355 6.36 19.79 0.03
CA GLU A 355 6.39 20.33 1.39
C GLU A 355 6.77 19.29 2.47
N MET A 356 6.51 17.99 2.24
CA MET A 356 6.86 16.96 3.22
C MET A 356 8.19 16.27 2.90
N ARG A 357 8.65 16.36 1.65
CA ARG A 357 9.89 15.73 1.18
C ARG A 357 11.10 16.61 1.51
N GLU A 358 12.13 16.00 2.09
CA GLU A 358 13.38 16.67 2.38
C GLU A 358 14.41 16.56 1.22
N LYS A 359 15.49 17.34 1.31
CA LYS A 359 16.57 17.36 0.29
C LYS A 359 17.25 16.00 0.08
N ASN A 360 17.23 15.14 1.09
CA ASN A 360 17.75 13.76 1.01
C ASN A 360 16.79 12.79 0.27
N GLY A 361 15.61 13.25 -0.09
CA GLY A 361 14.60 12.46 -0.82
C GLY A 361 13.59 11.73 0.06
N LEU A 362 13.70 11.83 1.40
CA LEU A 362 12.79 11.17 2.34
C LEU A 362 11.65 12.08 2.76
N PHE A 363 10.53 11.48 3.16
CA PHE A 363 9.33 12.19 3.58
C PHE A 363 9.19 12.24 5.10
N ASN A 364 8.63 13.34 5.58
CA ASN A 364 8.04 13.47 6.91
C ASN A 364 6.63 12.86 6.91
N ASP A 365 6.03 12.63 8.09
CA ASP A 365 4.73 11.97 8.24
C ASP A 365 3.54 12.92 8.47
N ASP A 366 3.79 14.21 8.52
CA ASP A 366 2.77 15.23 8.78
C ASP A 366 2.24 15.84 7.47
N TRP A 367 1.03 15.43 7.06
CA TRP A 367 0.33 15.94 5.88
C TRP A 367 0.06 17.45 5.90
N SER A 368 0.18 18.11 7.05
CA SER A 368 0.13 19.57 7.12
C SER A 368 1.41 20.24 6.63
N GLY A 369 2.54 19.52 6.57
CA GLY A 369 3.87 20.02 6.23
C GLY A 369 4.53 20.85 7.33
N LYS A 370 3.90 20.98 8.51
CA LYS A 370 4.39 21.83 9.62
C LYS A 370 5.42 21.14 10.49
N THR A 371 5.36 19.82 10.60
CA THR A 371 6.25 19.04 11.48
C THR A 371 7.29 18.29 10.65
N LYS A 372 8.53 18.29 11.14
CA LYS A 372 9.61 17.46 10.61
C LYS A 372 9.95 16.38 11.61
N ASN A 373 10.20 15.18 11.09
CA ASN A 373 10.64 14.06 11.90
C ASN A 373 12.16 14.04 12.03
N ASP A 374 12.68 13.96 13.25
CA ASP A 374 14.12 13.76 13.49
C ASP A 374 14.56 12.37 13.03
N SER A 375 13.69 11.38 13.20
CA SER A 375 13.88 10.01 12.73
C SER A 375 12.77 9.63 11.75
N LYS A 376 13.13 9.07 10.60
CA LYS A 376 12.21 8.68 9.53
C LYS A 376 12.10 7.17 9.47
N TRP A 377 10.89 6.66 9.64
CA TRP A 377 10.63 5.24 9.61
C TRP A 377 10.63 4.68 8.19
N LEU A 378 11.25 3.53 8.00
CA LEU A 378 11.40 2.86 6.70
C LEU A 378 10.05 2.62 6.01
N LEU A 379 9.06 2.13 6.77
CA LEU A 379 7.75 1.78 6.21
C LEU A 379 7.01 3.00 5.65
N THR A 380 7.13 4.16 6.31
CA THR A 380 6.61 5.44 5.80
C THR A 380 7.15 5.73 4.39
N GLN A 381 8.45 5.49 4.17
CA GLN A 381 9.07 5.79 2.88
C GLN A 381 8.58 4.84 1.79
N PHE A 382 8.46 3.53 2.08
CA PHE A 382 7.91 2.57 1.12
C PHE A 382 6.42 2.82 0.83
N ALA A 383 5.64 3.26 1.83
CA ALA A 383 4.26 3.67 1.62
C ALA A 383 4.11 4.83 0.63
N MET A 384 5.02 5.82 0.70
CA MET A 384 5.05 6.92 -0.27
C MET A 384 5.40 6.43 -1.68
N VAL A 385 6.37 5.52 -1.81
CA VAL A 385 6.68 4.88 -3.11
C VAL A 385 5.46 4.19 -3.68
N GLU A 386 4.76 3.40 -2.88
CA GLU A 386 3.58 2.66 -3.33
C GLU A 386 2.47 3.60 -3.80
N MET A 387 2.14 4.64 -3.03
CA MET A 387 1.09 5.59 -3.39
C MET A 387 1.39 6.33 -4.70
N TYR A 388 2.62 6.81 -4.90
CA TYR A 388 3.01 7.41 -6.19
C TYR A 388 2.97 6.41 -7.35
N ALA A 389 3.41 5.17 -7.14
CA ALA A 389 3.35 4.14 -8.18
C ALA A 389 1.90 3.82 -8.57
N ARG A 390 0.98 3.73 -7.61
CA ARG A 390 -0.45 3.51 -7.89
C ARG A 390 -1.10 4.68 -8.63
N LEU A 391 -0.76 5.93 -8.30
CA LEU A 391 -1.19 7.08 -9.11
C LEU A 391 -0.63 6.99 -10.54
N ALA A 392 0.63 6.61 -10.70
CA ALA A 392 1.23 6.44 -12.01
C ALA A 392 0.54 5.34 -12.85
N ALA A 393 0.05 4.27 -12.22
CA ALA A 393 -0.73 3.24 -12.88
C ALA A 393 -2.07 3.80 -13.40
N ILE A 394 -2.80 4.56 -12.59
CA ILE A 394 -4.04 5.24 -12.98
C ILE A 394 -3.77 6.23 -14.12
N ASP A 395 -2.73 7.06 -14.02
CA ASP A 395 -2.37 8.04 -15.05
C ASP A 395 -2.09 7.35 -16.40
N LYS A 396 -1.44 6.19 -16.35
CA LYS A 396 -1.15 5.39 -17.56
C LYS A 396 -2.41 4.77 -18.17
N GLU A 397 -3.39 4.36 -17.37
CA GLU A 397 -4.67 3.82 -17.84
C GLU A 397 -5.51 4.93 -18.49
N ASN A 398 -5.60 6.09 -17.87
CA ASN A 398 -6.37 7.23 -18.36
C ASN A 398 -5.77 7.86 -19.65
N ASN A 399 -4.50 7.60 -19.95
CA ASN A 399 -3.80 8.09 -21.18
C ASN A 399 -3.80 7.06 -22.32
N ARG A 400 -4.46 5.91 -22.19
CA ARG A 400 -4.63 4.89 -23.23
C ARG A 400 -5.94 5.04 -23.97
#